data_5abaa2342b7a53c80c9ae2337634f50e
#
_entry.id   5abaa2342b7a53c80c9ae2337634f50e
#
_cell.length_a   1.000
_cell.length_b   1.000
_cell.length_c   1.000
_cell.angle_alpha   90.00
_cell.angle_beta   90.00
_cell.angle_gamma   90.00
#
_symmetry.space_group_name_H-M   'P 1'
#
loop_
_entity.id
_entity.type
_entity.pdbx_description
1 polymer ?
#
loop_
_entity_poly.entity_id
_entity_poly.type
_entity_poly.pdbx_seq_one_letter_code
_entity_poly.pdbx_strand_id
1 'polypeptide(L)'
;VTLTGHDYMMIFAKGFRMDLSFGGYVILLSCVLMAIGVFLSAKILKRIFSCLTLLLLVVSSLIIVGDLELFKNWGYHMDATPLFYLKTPGEAMASTPTGLILLLLLLYAVMVAVFYAIYRRWVAKTFRTDRREALWHIVVYLILGGVAFIPVRGGFNVAPMNVSFVFFNNKNMYANQAAVNPVWNFLYEVMHIDKVKGNYAFMPEEKAQQLVDSVYVETGDYPKVLKTDKPNVVVLLLETFTLNAWDAMPNLQTIAKEGIFFSNIYATGNRSDR
;
A
#
# COMPACT_ATOMS: atom_id res chain seq x y z
N VAL A 1 -14.73 -13.17 7.83
CA VAL A 1 -14.44 -12.23 8.94
C VAL A 1 -15.72 -11.51 9.27
N THR A 2 -16.22 -11.65 10.51
CA THR A 2 -17.43 -10.96 10.97
C THR A 2 -17.01 -9.66 11.68
N LEU A 3 -17.46 -8.52 11.14
CA LEU A 3 -17.30 -7.20 11.77
C LEU A 3 -18.51 -6.88 12.63
N THR A 4 -18.28 -6.32 13.80
CA THR A 4 -19.35 -5.82 14.69
C THR A 4 -19.76 -4.39 14.31
N GLY A 5 -20.92 -3.92 14.76
CA GLY A 5 -21.35 -2.53 14.56
C GLY A 5 -20.35 -1.52 15.14
N HIS A 6 -19.67 -1.86 16.24
CA HIS A 6 -18.60 -1.05 16.82
C HIS A 6 -17.38 -0.98 15.87
N ASP A 7 -17.00 -2.10 15.21
CA ASP A 7 -15.89 -2.11 14.28
C ASP A 7 -16.17 -1.17 13.09
N TYR A 8 -17.38 -1.19 12.53
CA TYR A 8 -17.75 -0.27 11.46
C TYR A 8 -17.61 1.20 11.88
N MET A 9 -18.11 1.55 13.05
CA MET A 9 -18.00 2.91 13.58
C MET A 9 -16.52 3.32 13.74
N MET A 10 -15.69 2.43 14.25
CA MET A 10 -14.25 2.68 14.44
C MET A 10 -13.50 2.77 13.13
N ILE A 11 -13.84 1.95 12.13
CA ILE A 11 -13.27 2.03 10.77
C ILE A 11 -13.48 3.45 10.21
N PHE A 12 -14.70 3.97 10.24
CA PHE A 12 -14.98 5.32 9.75
C PHE A 12 -14.30 6.40 10.61
N ALA A 13 -14.37 6.31 11.92
CA ALA A 13 -13.80 7.34 12.80
C ALA A 13 -12.27 7.41 12.73
N LYS A 14 -11.60 6.27 12.64
CA LYS A 14 -10.14 6.21 12.53
C LYS A 14 -9.67 6.47 11.11
N GLY A 15 -10.36 5.90 10.10
CA GLY A 15 -10.05 6.12 8.69
C GLY A 15 -10.18 7.58 8.28
N PHE A 16 -11.19 8.28 8.79
CA PHE A 16 -11.38 9.71 8.53
C PHE A 16 -10.15 10.56 8.89
N ARG A 17 -9.37 10.18 9.90
CA ARG A 17 -8.12 10.89 10.24
C ARG A 17 -7.08 10.76 9.12
N MET A 18 -7.00 9.61 8.47
CA MET A 18 -6.08 9.38 7.36
C MET A 18 -6.59 10.07 6.08
N ASP A 19 -7.91 10.09 5.87
CA ASP A 19 -8.56 10.85 4.80
C ASP A 19 -8.30 12.36 4.95
N LEU A 20 -8.39 12.88 6.18
CA LEU A 20 -8.03 14.27 6.47
C LEU A 20 -6.54 14.55 6.23
N SER A 21 -5.65 13.59 6.50
CA SER A 21 -4.23 13.72 6.20
C SER A 21 -4.01 13.83 4.68
N PHE A 22 -4.62 12.94 3.89
CA PHE A 22 -4.56 13.00 2.43
C PHE A 22 -5.15 14.32 1.90
N GLY A 23 -6.34 14.69 2.38
CA GLY A 23 -6.96 15.98 2.05
C GLY A 23 -6.08 17.17 2.42
N GLY A 24 -5.37 17.10 3.54
CA GLY A 24 -4.41 18.11 3.98
C GLY A 24 -3.28 18.34 2.98
N TYR A 25 -2.71 17.27 2.40
CA TYR A 25 -1.71 17.41 1.31
C TYR A 25 -2.28 18.12 0.08
N VAL A 26 -3.51 17.78 -0.31
CA VAL A 26 -4.19 18.42 -1.46
C VAL A 26 -4.46 19.90 -1.18
N ILE A 27 -4.92 20.23 0.03
CA ILE A 27 -5.17 21.62 0.45
C ILE A 27 -3.85 22.40 0.50
N LEU A 28 -2.80 21.83 1.09
CA LEU A 28 -1.48 22.48 1.18
C LEU A 28 -0.93 22.81 -0.21
N LEU A 29 -0.97 21.86 -1.13
CA LEU A 29 -0.57 22.08 -2.52
C LEU A 29 -1.44 23.16 -3.18
N SER A 30 -2.75 23.13 -2.93
CA SER A 30 -3.68 24.15 -3.45
C SER A 30 -3.37 25.54 -2.89
N CYS A 31 -3.05 25.67 -1.60
CA CYS A 31 -2.69 26.92 -0.98
C CYS A 31 -1.40 27.50 -1.58
N VAL A 32 -0.38 26.67 -1.80
CA VAL A 32 0.87 27.10 -2.46
C VAL A 32 0.58 27.59 -3.88
N LEU A 33 -0.21 26.83 -4.65
CA LEU A 33 -0.58 27.25 -6.02
C LEU A 33 -1.41 28.52 -6.05
N MET A 34 -2.32 28.72 -5.08
CA MET A 34 -3.09 29.97 -4.96
C MET A 34 -2.21 31.15 -4.58
N ALA A 35 -1.24 30.96 -3.68
CA ALA A 35 -0.29 32.01 -3.32
C ALA A 35 0.55 32.46 -4.55
N ILE A 36 1.04 31.51 -5.35
CA ILE A 36 1.71 31.79 -6.62
C ILE A 36 0.72 32.40 -7.63
N GLY A 37 -0.52 31.94 -7.60
CA GLY A 37 -1.62 32.33 -8.48
C GLY A 37 -1.99 33.82 -8.40
N VAL A 38 -1.65 34.49 -7.28
CA VAL A 38 -1.83 35.93 -7.16
C VAL A 38 -1.11 36.73 -8.28
N PHE A 39 0.00 36.19 -8.77
CA PHE A 39 0.78 36.78 -9.87
C PHE A 39 0.35 36.28 -11.26
N LEU A 40 -0.59 35.33 -11.35
CA LEU A 40 -1.03 34.70 -12.58
C LEU A 40 -2.40 35.20 -13.03
N SER A 41 -2.67 35.16 -14.33
CA SER A 41 -4.03 35.38 -14.82
C SER A 41 -4.97 34.23 -14.37
N ALA A 42 -6.23 34.58 -14.08
CA ALA A 42 -7.23 33.59 -13.66
C ALA A 42 -7.43 32.45 -14.69
N LYS A 43 -7.21 32.71 -15.98
CA LYS A 43 -7.26 31.69 -17.04
C LYS A 43 -6.14 30.63 -16.88
N ILE A 44 -4.92 31.09 -16.59
CA ILE A 44 -3.75 30.21 -16.38
C ILE A 44 -3.95 29.41 -15.11
N LEU A 45 -4.32 30.07 -14.02
CA LEU A 45 -4.56 29.44 -12.72
C LEU A 45 -5.64 28.35 -12.83
N LYS A 46 -6.78 28.66 -13.47
CA LYS A 46 -7.83 27.68 -13.74
C LYS A 46 -7.34 26.47 -14.54
N ARG A 47 -6.48 26.69 -15.54
CA ARG A 47 -5.90 25.58 -16.33
C ARG A 47 -4.99 24.73 -15.49
N ILE A 48 -4.11 25.33 -14.66
CA ILE A 48 -3.23 24.60 -13.74
C ILE A 48 -4.05 23.73 -12.79
N PHE A 49 -5.06 24.31 -12.12
CA PHE A 49 -5.92 23.56 -11.21
C PHE A 49 -6.70 22.46 -11.92
N SER A 50 -7.18 22.70 -13.14
CA SER A 50 -7.89 21.66 -13.90
C SER A 50 -6.98 20.48 -14.29
N CYS A 51 -5.75 20.78 -14.72
CA CYS A 51 -4.77 19.73 -15.03
C CYS A 51 -4.35 18.96 -13.78
N LEU A 52 -4.06 19.66 -12.68
CA LEU A 52 -3.68 19.04 -11.40
C LEU A 52 -4.82 18.17 -10.85
N THR A 53 -6.05 18.68 -10.85
CA THR A 53 -7.22 17.91 -10.38
C THR A 53 -7.42 16.67 -11.24
N LEU A 54 -7.33 16.79 -12.56
CA LEU A 54 -7.44 15.64 -13.44
C LEU A 54 -6.33 14.60 -13.16
N LEU A 55 -5.09 15.05 -13.01
CA LEU A 55 -3.97 14.18 -12.66
C LEU A 55 -4.21 13.45 -11.34
N LEU A 56 -4.60 14.18 -10.29
CA LEU A 56 -4.89 13.60 -8.98
C LEU A 56 -6.04 12.60 -9.04
N LEU A 57 -7.11 12.91 -9.80
CA LEU A 57 -8.24 11.99 -9.98
C LEU A 57 -7.82 10.73 -10.74
N VAL A 58 -7.06 10.87 -11.82
CA VAL A 58 -6.56 9.74 -12.62
C VAL A 58 -5.71 8.81 -11.76
N VAL A 59 -4.73 9.37 -11.04
CA VAL A 59 -3.82 8.58 -10.20
C VAL A 59 -4.54 7.95 -9.01
N SER A 60 -5.34 8.75 -8.26
CA SER A 60 -6.05 8.23 -7.09
C SER A 60 -7.09 7.18 -7.46
N SER A 61 -7.84 7.38 -8.56
CA SER A 61 -8.81 6.39 -9.03
C SER A 61 -8.14 5.10 -9.48
N LEU A 62 -6.96 5.18 -10.12
CA LEU A 62 -6.19 4.00 -10.51
C LEU A 62 -5.75 3.21 -9.28
N ILE A 63 -5.21 3.89 -8.27
CA ILE A 63 -4.81 3.26 -7.00
C ILE A 63 -6.02 2.62 -6.32
N ILE A 64 -7.14 3.33 -6.17
CA ILE A 64 -8.34 2.82 -5.50
C ILE A 64 -8.89 1.59 -6.21
N VAL A 65 -9.03 1.65 -7.54
CA VAL A 65 -9.60 0.53 -8.30
C VAL A 65 -8.67 -0.68 -8.31
N GLY A 66 -7.35 -0.48 -8.43
CA GLY A 66 -6.38 -1.55 -8.32
C GLY A 66 -6.36 -2.17 -6.92
N ASP A 67 -6.42 -1.33 -5.89
CA ASP A 67 -6.44 -1.76 -4.50
C ASP A 67 -7.67 -2.59 -4.13
N LEU A 68 -8.84 -2.31 -4.70
CA LEU A 68 -10.06 -3.08 -4.43
C LEU A 68 -9.88 -4.59 -4.68
N GLU A 69 -9.25 -4.97 -5.78
CA GLU A 69 -9.02 -6.38 -6.09
C GLU A 69 -7.87 -6.95 -5.28
N LEU A 70 -6.80 -6.19 -5.07
CA LEU A 70 -5.67 -6.62 -4.25
C LEU A 70 -6.07 -6.80 -2.79
N PHE A 71 -6.80 -5.87 -2.22
CA PHE A 71 -7.29 -5.96 -0.84
C PHE A 71 -8.18 -7.18 -0.61
N LYS A 72 -9.06 -7.49 -1.56
CA LYS A 72 -9.91 -8.69 -1.51
C LYS A 72 -9.09 -9.98 -1.44
N ASN A 73 -7.99 -10.05 -2.18
CA ASN A 73 -7.17 -11.26 -2.28
C ASN A 73 -6.07 -11.32 -1.20
N TRP A 74 -5.50 -10.18 -0.83
CA TRP A 74 -4.36 -10.11 0.11
C TRP A 74 -4.78 -9.83 1.56
N GLY A 75 -5.95 -9.20 1.77
CA GLY A 75 -6.40 -8.81 3.10
C GLY A 75 -5.71 -7.58 3.68
N TYR A 76 -4.84 -6.92 2.90
CA TYR A 76 -4.20 -5.65 3.22
C TYR A 76 -4.12 -4.76 1.97
N HIS A 77 -3.96 -3.45 2.18
CA HIS A 77 -3.92 -2.48 1.09
C HIS A 77 -2.63 -2.58 0.28
N MET A 78 -2.73 -2.15 -0.97
CA MET A 78 -1.65 -2.12 -1.94
C MET A 78 -0.44 -1.35 -1.40
N ASP A 79 0.70 -2.02 -1.36
CA ASP A 79 2.02 -1.44 -1.12
C ASP A 79 2.72 -1.06 -2.45
N ALA A 80 4.03 -0.86 -2.43
CA ALA A 80 4.80 -0.56 -3.64
C ALA A 80 5.04 -1.78 -4.55
N THR A 81 4.65 -3.00 -4.15
CA THR A 81 4.89 -4.25 -4.90
C THR A 81 4.38 -4.22 -6.34
N PRO A 82 3.17 -3.70 -6.66
CA PRO A 82 2.70 -3.64 -8.04
C PRO A 82 3.61 -2.87 -8.99
N LEU A 83 4.44 -1.94 -8.49
CA LEU A 83 5.40 -1.22 -9.32
C LEU A 83 6.48 -2.13 -9.90
N PHE A 84 6.83 -3.22 -9.19
CA PHE A 84 7.79 -4.20 -9.70
C PHE A 84 7.21 -4.99 -10.88
N TYR A 85 5.91 -5.28 -10.85
CA TYR A 85 5.19 -5.96 -11.94
C TYR A 85 5.00 -5.09 -13.19
N LEU A 86 5.23 -3.79 -13.12
CA LEU A 86 5.28 -2.95 -14.32
C LEU A 86 6.42 -3.32 -15.26
N LYS A 87 7.43 -4.05 -14.77
CA LYS A 87 8.52 -4.59 -15.60
C LYS A 87 8.10 -5.83 -16.39
N THR A 88 7.09 -6.56 -15.92
CA THR A 88 6.56 -7.79 -16.52
C THR A 88 5.04 -7.73 -16.65
N PRO A 89 4.47 -6.75 -17.40
CA PRO A 89 3.03 -6.53 -17.46
C PRO A 89 2.25 -7.72 -18.00
N GLY A 90 2.87 -8.53 -18.86
CA GLY A 90 2.26 -9.75 -19.41
C GLY A 90 1.94 -10.80 -18.33
N GLU A 91 2.79 -10.96 -17.33
CA GLU A 91 2.59 -11.89 -16.23
C GLU A 91 1.47 -11.41 -15.30
N ALA A 92 1.44 -10.11 -14.99
CA ALA A 92 0.38 -9.51 -14.19
C ALA A 92 -1.00 -9.66 -14.85
N MET A 93 -1.08 -9.49 -16.18
CA MET A 93 -2.33 -9.64 -16.93
C MET A 93 -2.76 -11.10 -17.12
N ALA A 94 -1.81 -12.02 -17.22
CA ALA A 94 -2.09 -13.44 -17.44
C ALA A 94 -2.84 -14.09 -16.26
N SER A 95 -2.63 -13.59 -15.04
CA SER A 95 -3.26 -14.10 -13.82
C SER A 95 -4.68 -13.57 -13.59
N THR A 96 -5.13 -12.58 -14.38
CA THR A 96 -6.42 -11.89 -14.13
C THR A 96 -7.42 -12.18 -15.26
N PRO A 97 -8.64 -12.64 -14.97
CA PRO A 97 -9.66 -12.87 -15.99
C PRO A 97 -9.98 -11.59 -16.78
N THR A 98 -10.04 -11.69 -18.11
CA THR A 98 -10.30 -10.55 -19.00
C THR A 98 -11.59 -9.78 -18.65
N GLY A 99 -12.65 -10.48 -18.26
CA GLY A 99 -13.90 -9.84 -17.83
C GLY A 99 -13.74 -8.96 -16.60
N LEU A 100 -12.90 -9.34 -15.65
CA LEU A 100 -12.58 -8.55 -14.47
C LEU A 100 -11.76 -7.30 -14.85
N ILE A 101 -10.78 -7.45 -15.74
CA ILE A 101 -10.00 -6.31 -16.24
C ILE A 101 -10.93 -5.26 -16.87
N LEU A 102 -11.85 -5.68 -17.74
CA LEU A 102 -12.81 -4.78 -18.37
C LEU A 102 -13.74 -4.09 -17.35
N LEU A 103 -14.20 -4.82 -16.34
CA LEU A 103 -15.00 -4.25 -15.25
C LEU A 103 -14.23 -3.19 -14.45
N LEU A 104 -12.99 -3.47 -14.08
CA LEU A 104 -12.13 -2.53 -13.35
C LEU A 104 -11.82 -1.29 -14.20
N LEU A 105 -11.54 -1.45 -15.49
CA LEU A 105 -11.34 -0.32 -16.41
C LEU A 105 -12.60 0.54 -16.55
N LEU A 106 -13.78 -0.08 -16.62
CA LEU A 106 -15.05 0.65 -16.65
C LEU A 106 -15.26 1.42 -15.35
N LEU A 107 -15.06 0.79 -14.19
CA LEU A 107 -15.18 1.43 -12.88
C LEU A 107 -14.22 2.61 -12.75
N TYR A 108 -12.98 2.43 -13.18
CA TYR A 108 -11.97 3.49 -13.23
C TYR A 108 -12.42 4.68 -14.10
N ALA A 109 -12.87 4.41 -15.33
CA ALA A 109 -13.33 5.45 -16.25
C ALA A 109 -14.55 6.21 -15.69
N VAL A 110 -15.50 5.51 -15.08
CA VAL A 110 -16.68 6.09 -14.44
C VAL A 110 -16.27 6.98 -13.26
N MET A 111 -15.38 6.49 -12.37
CA MET A 111 -14.88 7.29 -11.25
C MET A 111 -14.24 8.60 -11.72
N VAL A 112 -13.30 8.52 -12.64
CA VAL A 112 -12.62 9.72 -13.18
C VAL A 112 -13.62 10.68 -13.81
N ALA A 113 -14.56 10.17 -14.64
CA ALA A 113 -15.56 10.98 -15.31
C ALA A 113 -16.50 11.69 -14.32
N VAL A 114 -17.04 10.97 -13.34
CA VAL A 114 -17.98 11.52 -12.34
C VAL A 114 -17.30 12.58 -11.49
N PHE A 115 -16.15 12.29 -10.89
CA PHE A 115 -15.45 13.25 -10.02
C PHE A 115 -14.94 14.47 -10.81
N TYR A 116 -14.48 14.27 -12.04
CA TYR A 116 -14.08 15.39 -12.88
C TYR A 116 -15.28 16.25 -13.31
N ALA A 117 -16.44 15.63 -13.57
CA ALA A 117 -17.68 16.37 -13.85
C ALA A 117 -18.12 17.20 -12.63
N ILE A 118 -18.03 16.65 -11.40
CA ILE A 118 -18.29 17.36 -10.15
C ILE A 118 -17.33 18.55 -10.01
N TYR A 119 -16.03 18.33 -10.21
CA TYR A 119 -15.04 19.41 -10.20
C TYR A 119 -15.39 20.51 -11.20
N ARG A 120 -15.68 20.16 -12.46
CA ARG A 120 -16.03 21.13 -13.49
C ARG A 120 -17.30 21.90 -13.18
N ARG A 121 -18.30 21.21 -12.60
CA ARG A 121 -19.62 21.78 -12.32
C ARG A 121 -19.60 22.78 -11.17
N TRP A 122 -18.78 22.51 -10.14
CA TRP A 122 -18.83 23.21 -8.87
C TRP A 122 -17.56 24.02 -8.62
N VAL A 123 -16.38 23.43 -8.71
CA VAL A 123 -15.10 24.08 -8.34
C VAL A 123 -14.56 24.95 -9.48
N ALA A 124 -14.50 24.45 -10.71
CA ALA A 124 -13.93 25.21 -11.83
C ALA A 124 -14.67 26.52 -12.15
N LYS A 125 -15.94 26.65 -11.70
CA LYS A 125 -16.74 27.85 -11.87
C LYS A 125 -16.39 28.97 -10.87
N THR A 126 -15.76 28.64 -9.75
CA THR A 126 -15.34 29.64 -8.74
C THR A 126 -14.17 30.47 -9.20
N PHE A 127 -13.39 30.01 -10.18
CA PHE A 127 -12.32 30.80 -10.79
C PHE A 127 -12.93 31.90 -11.69
N ARG A 128 -13.14 33.08 -11.12
CA ARG A 128 -13.66 34.26 -11.85
C ARG A 128 -12.54 34.97 -12.59
N THR A 129 -12.82 35.33 -13.86
CA THR A 129 -11.82 35.87 -14.78
C THR A 129 -11.39 37.32 -14.43
N ASP A 130 -12.22 38.03 -13.64
CA ASP A 130 -12.10 39.46 -13.44
C ASP A 130 -11.59 39.89 -12.06
N ARG A 131 -11.18 38.93 -11.22
CA ARG A 131 -10.68 39.23 -9.89
C ARG A 131 -9.16 39.39 -9.92
N ARG A 132 -8.69 40.58 -9.64
CA ARG A 132 -7.30 40.79 -9.22
C ARG A 132 -7.20 40.43 -7.75
N GLU A 133 -6.45 39.41 -7.44
CA GLU A 133 -6.14 39.01 -6.07
C GLU A 133 -5.22 40.07 -5.46
N ALA A 134 -5.55 40.55 -4.27
CA ALA A 134 -4.69 41.49 -3.54
C ALA A 134 -3.53 40.70 -2.89
N LEU A 135 -2.35 41.33 -2.76
CA LEU A 135 -1.15 40.68 -2.20
C LEU A 135 -1.36 40.10 -0.79
N TRP A 136 -2.28 40.63 0.00
CA TRP A 136 -2.58 40.10 1.32
C TRP A 136 -3.18 38.69 1.29
N HIS A 137 -3.78 38.27 0.18
CA HIS A 137 -4.27 36.89 0.03
C HIS A 137 -3.14 35.86 0.12
N ILE A 138 -1.91 36.21 -0.22
CA ILE A 138 -0.74 35.36 -0.04
C ILE A 138 -0.62 34.93 1.43
N VAL A 139 -0.75 35.93 2.34
CA VAL A 139 -0.68 35.65 3.79
C VAL A 139 -1.80 34.71 4.22
N VAL A 140 -3.02 34.89 3.70
CA VAL A 140 -4.16 34.02 3.98
C VAL A 140 -3.88 32.59 3.49
N TYR A 141 -3.38 32.43 2.27
CA TYR A 141 -3.07 31.10 1.74
C TYR A 141 -1.94 30.41 2.51
N LEU A 142 -0.92 31.15 2.95
CA LEU A 142 0.15 30.62 3.80
C LEU A 142 -0.37 30.19 5.18
N ILE A 143 -1.26 30.97 5.79
CA ILE A 143 -1.91 30.57 7.06
C ILE A 143 -2.76 29.33 6.87
N LEU A 144 -3.60 29.28 5.83
CA LEU A 144 -4.44 28.10 5.54
C LEU A 144 -3.59 26.85 5.24
N GLY A 145 -2.48 27.04 4.51
CA GLY A 145 -1.51 25.96 4.29
C GLY A 145 -0.87 25.48 5.59
N GLY A 146 -0.50 26.41 6.48
CA GLY A 146 0.00 26.08 7.82
C GLY A 146 -1.02 25.30 8.66
N VAL A 147 -2.30 25.69 8.63
CA VAL A 147 -3.39 24.96 9.29
C VAL A 147 -3.58 23.57 8.67
N ALA A 148 -3.52 23.47 7.34
CA ALA A 148 -3.63 22.19 6.64
C ALA A 148 -2.48 21.22 6.96
N PHE A 149 -1.34 21.71 7.43
CA PHE A 149 -0.23 20.86 7.87
C PHE A 149 -0.55 20.04 9.13
N ILE A 150 -1.48 20.50 9.97
CA ILE A 150 -1.89 19.78 11.18
C ILE A 150 -2.47 18.39 10.83
N PRO A 151 -3.50 18.27 9.96
CA PRO A 151 -4.00 16.97 9.56
C PRO A 151 -2.99 16.16 8.74
N VAL A 152 -2.13 16.80 7.94
CA VAL A 152 -1.04 16.12 7.22
C VAL A 152 -0.18 15.31 8.19
N ARG A 153 0.18 15.92 9.31
CA ARG A 153 0.98 15.28 10.35
C ARG A 153 0.18 14.26 11.20
N GLY A 154 -1.14 14.26 11.13
CA GLY A 154 -2.03 13.44 11.98
C GLY A 154 -2.39 14.06 13.31
N GLY A 155 -2.14 15.39 13.49
CA GLY A 155 -2.42 16.16 14.68
C GLY A 155 -1.16 16.74 15.33
N PHE A 156 -1.23 17.02 16.63
CA PHE A 156 -0.14 17.62 17.42
C PHE A 156 0.77 16.57 18.11
N ASN A 157 0.65 15.30 17.78
CA ASN A 157 1.46 14.25 18.35
C ASN A 157 2.93 14.34 17.92
N VAL A 158 3.84 13.76 18.72
CA VAL A 158 5.28 13.75 18.44
C VAL A 158 5.59 12.95 17.17
N ALA A 159 4.97 11.78 17.01
CA ALA A 159 5.16 10.94 15.83
C ALA A 159 4.32 11.44 14.63
N PRO A 160 4.90 11.46 13.42
CA PRO A 160 4.14 11.75 12.22
C PRO A 160 3.14 10.63 11.89
N MET A 161 2.13 10.95 11.07
CA MET A 161 1.13 9.98 10.60
C MET A 161 1.82 8.78 9.96
N ASN A 162 1.37 7.60 10.34
CA ASN A 162 1.71 6.32 9.71
C ASN A 162 0.48 5.39 9.74
N VAL A 163 0.58 4.24 9.10
CA VAL A 163 -0.55 3.29 8.98
C VAL A 163 -1.11 2.84 10.33
N SER A 164 -0.23 2.65 11.33
CA SER A 164 -0.66 2.19 12.66
C SER A 164 -1.54 3.20 13.44
N PHE A 165 -1.58 4.47 13.01
CA PHE A 165 -2.44 5.49 13.63
C PHE A 165 -3.94 5.18 13.55
N VAL A 166 -4.35 4.39 12.56
CA VAL A 166 -5.76 4.02 12.37
C VAL A 166 -6.08 2.66 12.95
N PHE A 167 -5.09 1.92 13.44
CA PHE A 167 -5.29 0.60 14.06
C PHE A 167 -5.96 0.76 15.43
N PHE A 168 -7.00 -0.02 15.64
CA PHE A 168 -7.85 0.06 16.85
C PHE A 168 -8.25 -1.32 17.40
N ASN A 169 -8.08 -2.39 16.61
CA ASN A 169 -8.52 -3.73 16.98
C ASN A 169 -7.32 -4.70 17.03
N ASN A 170 -7.01 -5.20 18.23
CA ASN A 170 -5.88 -6.11 18.45
C ASN A 170 -6.18 -7.56 18.00
N LYS A 171 -7.45 -7.90 17.77
CA LYS A 171 -7.86 -9.27 17.42
C LYS A 171 -8.20 -9.43 15.95
N ASN A 172 -8.58 -8.34 15.30
CA ASN A 172 -9.05 -8.37 13.91
C ASN A 172 -8.25 -7.38 13.06
N MET A 173 -7.19 -7.89 12.44
CA MET A 173 -6.33 -7.06 11.57
C MET A 173 -7.09 -6.58 10.33
N TYR A 174 -8.07 -7.33 9.82
CA TYR A 174 -8.89 -6.91 8.69
C TYR A 174 -9.67 -5.61 9.01
N ALA A 175 -10.20 -5.48 10.24
CA ALA A 175 -10.86 -4.25 10.68
C ALA A 175 -9.90 -3.04 10.69
N ASN A 176 -8.65 -3.26 11.10
CA ASN A 176 -7.61 -2.22 11.08
C ASN A 176 -7.27 -1.81 9.65
N GLN A 177 -7.07 -2.79 8.78
CA GLN A 177 -6.78 -2.53 7.37
C GLN A 177 -7.94 -1.80 6.68
N ALA A 178 -9.18 -2.14 6.97
CA ALA A 178 -10.35 -1.45 6.41
C ALA A 178 -10.43 0.05 6.78
N ALA A 179 -9.71 0.50 7.80
CA ALA A 179 -9.61 1.91 8.19
C ALA A 179 -8.48 2.67 7.46
N VAL A 180 -7.64 1.98 6.71
CA VAL A 180 -6.49 2.58 6.01
C VAL A 180 -6.96 3.22 4.70
N ASN A 181 -6.52 4.45 4.41
CA ASN A 181 -6.76 5.07 3.12
C ASN A 181 -5.79 4.49 2.07
N PRO A 182 -6.28 3.84 1.00
CA PRO A 182 -5.43 3.15 0.03
C PRO A 182 -4.49 4.09 -0.74
N VAL A 183 -4.94 5.31 -1.07
CA VAL A 183 -4.11 6.27 -1.81
C VAL A 183 -2.98 6.78 -0.92
N TRP A 184 -3.30 7.12 0.33
CA TRP A 184 -2.30 7.56 1.31
C TRP A 184 -1.28 6.46 1.57
N ASN A 185 -1.76 5.22 1.78
CA ASN A 185 -0.90 4.05 2.02
C ASN A 185 0.07 3.81 0.86
N PHE A 186 -0.45 3.72 -0.36
CA PHE A 186 0.38 3.49 -1.54
C PHE A 186 1.45 4.56 -1.73
N LEU A 187 1.08 5.84 -1.62
CA LEU A 187 2.04 6.94 -1.75
C LEU A 187 3.09 6.91 -0.64
N TYR A 188 2.69 6.58 0.59
CA TYR A 188 3.60 6.43 1.71
C TYR A 188 4.62 5.31 1.46
N GLU A 189 4.17 4.13 1.04
CA GLU A 189 5.03 2.98 0.74
C GLU A 189 6.00 3.28 -0.41
N VAL A 190 5.52 3.92 -1.47
CA VAL A 190 6.38 4.35 -2.60
C VAL A 190 7.47 5.33 -2.14
N MET A 191 7.14 6.27 -1.26
CA MET A 191 8.13 7.24 -0.74
C MET A 191 9.14 6.60 0.22
N HIS A 192 8.85 5.41 0.74
CA HIS A 192 9.70 4.69 1.69
C HIS A 192 10.34 3.43 1.12
N ILE A 193 10.16 3.16 -0.16
CA ILE A 193 10.62 1.93 -0.82
C ILE A 193 12.14 1.66 -0.63
N ASP A 194 12.96 2.69 -0.60
CA ASP A 194 14.40 2.57 -0.42
C ASP A 194 14.82 2.39 1.06
N LYS A 195 13.95 2.77 1.99
CA LYS A 195 14.23 2.64 3.43
C LYS A 195 14.13 1.19 3.92
N VAL A 196 13.43 0.34 3.18
CA VAL A 196 13.27 -1.09 3.53
C VAL A 196 14.63 -1.81 3.48
N LYS A 197 15.53 -1.41 2.60
CA LYS A 197 16.86 -2.03 2.45
C LYS A 197 17.79 -1.82 3.65
N GLY A 198 17.56 -0.81 4.47
CA GLY A 198 18.44 -0.48 5.63
C GLY A 198 17.82 -0.77 7.00
N ASN A 199 16.52 -1.08 7.08
CA ASN A 199 15.81 -1.22 8.36
C ASN A 199 16.12 -2.53 9.13
N TYR A 200 16.88 -3.44 8.54
CA TYR A 200 17.23 -4.73 9.16
C TYR A 200 18.61 -4.72 9.82
N ALA A 201 19.33 -3.61 9.79
CA ALA A 201 20.60 -3.47 10.49
C ALA A 201 20.37 -3.18 11.99
N PHE A 202 19.87 -4.15 12.75
CA PHE A 202 19.60 -4.02 14.18
C PHE A 202 20.85 -4.03 15.05
N MET A 203 21.98 -4.44 14.49
CA MET A 203 23.27 -4.54 15.20
C MET A 203 24.43 -4.46 14.19
N PRO A 204 25.68 -4.22 14.65
CA PRO A 204 26.86 -4.31 13.81
C PRO A 204 26.97 -5.68 13.13
N GLU A 205 27.42 -5.70 11.87
CA GLU A 205 27.46 -6.91 11.02
C GLU A 205 28.28 -8.03 11.66
N GLU A 206 29.43 -7.69 12.28
CA GLU A 206 30.29 -8.66 13.01
C GLU A 206 29.55 -9.39 14.12
N LYS A 207 28.71 -8.65 14.88
CA LYS A 207 27.89 -9.25 15.94
C LYS A 207 26.75 -10.09 15.40
N ALA A 208 26.14 -9.65 14.31
CA ALA A 208 25.12 -10.42 13.62
C ALA A 208 25.69 -11.74 13.11
N GLN A 209 26.87 -11.70 12.48
CA GLN A 209 27.57 -12.91 12.01
C GLN A 209 27.88 -13.87 13.14
N GLN A 210 28.45 -13.38 14.27
CA GLN A 210 28.74 -14.21 15.46
C GLN A 210 27.48 -14.91 16.00
N LEU A 211 26.32 -14.21 16.01
CA LEU A 211 25.06 -14.80 16.45
C LEU A 211 24.58 -15.87 15.47
N VAL A 212 24.65 -15.59 14.17
CA VAL A 212 24.30 -16.57 13.12
C VAL A 212 25.19 -17.79 13.23
N ASP A 213 26.53 -17.61 13.34
CA ASP A 213 27.47 -18.70 13.48
C ASP A 213 27.18 -19.54 14.72
N SER A 214 26.77 -18.91 15.84
CA SER A 214 26.40 -19.62 17.06
C SER A 214 25.13 -20.50 16.92
N VAL A 215 24.22 -20.11 16.05
CA VAL A 215 23.00 -20.90 15.75
C VAL A 215 23.30 -22.09 14.85
N TYR A 216 24.27 -21.95 13.95
CA TYR A 216 24.67 -22.99 12.99
C TYR A 216 25.88 -23.83 13.47
N VAL A 217 26.24 -23.75 14.75
CA VAL A 217 27.24 -24.64 15.29
C VAL A 217 26.74 -26.09 15.23
N GLU A 218 27.45 -26.93 14.49
CA GLU A 218 27.19 -28.37 14.47
C GLU A 218 27.50 -28.98 15.84
N THR A 219 26.49 -29.20 16.66
CA THR A 219 26.63 -29.65 18.05
C THR A 219 26.31 -31.13 18.26
N GLY A 220 26.14 -31.93 17.22
CA GLY A 220 25.69 -33.29 17.44
C GLY A 220 26.04 -34.31 16.38
N ASP A 221 25.96 -35.55 16.78
CA ASP A 221 25.92 -36.72 15.89
C ASP A 221 24.56 -36.71 15.16
N TYR A 222 24.55 -36.17 13.93
CA TYR A 222 23.38 -36.22 13.12
C TYR A 222 23.11 -37.61 12.58
N PRO A 223 21.90 -38.15 12.71
CA PRO A 223 21.59 -39.49 12.17
C PRO A 223 21.84 -39.48 10.65
N LYS A 224 22.61 -40.44 10.19
CA LYS A 224 22.91 -40.63 8.77
C LYS A 224 21.63 -40.98 8.04
N VAL A 225 21.00 -40.00 7.40
CA VAL A 225 19.70 -40.12 6.72
C VAL A 225 19.86 -40.80 5.35
N LEU A 226 20.99 -40.57 4.69
CA LEU A 226 21.24 -41.07 3.34
C LEU A 226 22.10 -42.35 3.39
N LYS A 227 21.78 -43.29 2.54
CA LYS A 227 22.52 -44.59 2.42
C LYS A 227 23.85 -44.41 1.70
N THR A 228 24.10 -43.29 1.05
CA THR A 228 25.32 -42.99 0.29
C THR A 228 25.84 -41.61 0.62
N ASP A 229 27.16 -41.46 0.54
CA ASP A 229 27.83 -40.18 0.82
C ASP A 229 27.82 -39.22 -0.39
N LYS A 230 27.45 -39.70 -1.58
CA LYS A 230 27.37 -38.93 -2.82
C LYS A 230 26.05 -39.21 -3.55
N PRO A 231 24.89 -38.80 -3.03
CA PRO A 231 23.62 -39.00 -3.67
C PRO A 231 23.42 -38.05 -4.87
N ASN A 232 22.66 -38.46 -5.84
CA ASN A 232 22.04 -37.53 -6.77
C ASN A 232 20.85 -36.87 -6.05
N VAL A 233 20.82 -35.54 -6.06
CA VAL A 233 19.76 -34.76 -5.40
C VAL A 233 18.90 -34.08 -6.44
N VAL A 234 17.58 -34.29 -6.38
CA VAL A 234 16.59 -33.57 -7.18
C VAL A 234 15.76 -32.74 -6.19
N VAL A 235 15.76 -31.42 -6.37
CA VAL A 235 14.94 -30.51 -5.55
C VAL A 235 13.72 -30.11 -6.37
N LEU A 236 12.51 -30.41 -5.83
CA LEU A 236 11.24 -29.99 -6.40
C LEU A 236 10.68 -28.88 -5.50
N LEU A 237 10.74 -27.64 -5.99
CA LEU A 237 10.13 -26.49 -5.30
C LEU A 237 8.69 -26.35 -5.77
N LEU A 238 7.73 -26.69 -4.90
CA LEU A 238 6.30 -26.56 -5.17
C LEU A 238 5.85 -25.14 -4.74
N GLU A 239 5.70 -24.26 -5.70
CA GLU A 239 5.23 -22.89 -5.45
C GLU A 239 3.77 -22.90 -5.00
N THR A 240 3.43 -21.97 -4.09
CA THR A 240 2.07 -21.78 -3.55
C THR A 240 1.52 -23.00 -2.80
N PHE A 241 2.35 -24.00 -2.51
CA PHE A 241 1.93 -25.18 -1.77
C PHE A 241 1.76 -24.87 -0.28
N THR A 242 0.60 -25.18 0.27
CA THR A 242 0.31 -25.06 1.71
C THR A 242 -0.22 -26.38 2.25
N LEU A 243 -0.06 -26.63 3.56
CA LEU A 243 -0.66 -27.79 4.23
C LEU A 243 -2.19 -27.82 4.13
N ASN A 244 -2.85 -26.69 3.84
CA ASN A 244 -4.29 -26.66 3.59
C ASN A 244 -4.70 -27.43 2.32
N ALA A 245 -3.77 -27.60 1.37
CA ALA A 245 -3.99 -28.40 0.16
C ALA A 245 -3.60 -29.88 0.33
N TRP A 246 -3.11 -30.28 1.51
CA TRP A 246 -2.58 -31.63 1.77
C TRP A 246 -3.56 -32.72 1.44
N ASP A 247 -4.84 -32.57 1.81
CA ASP A 247 -5.87 -33.56 1.57
C ASP A 247 -6.21 -33.79 0.08
N ALA A 248 -5.91 -32.80 -0.75
CA ALA A 248 -6.09 -32.85 -2.19
C ALA A 248 -4.91 -33.55 -2.92
N MET A 249 -3.86 -33.96 -2.20
CA MET A 249 -2.62 -34.48 -2.79
C MET A 249 -2.27 -35.92 -2.29
N PRO A 250 -3.05 -36.95 -2.62
CA PRO A 250 -2.87 -38.31 -2.10
C PRO A 250 -1.51 -38.92 -2.49
N ASN A 251 -0.98 -38.61 -3.67
CA ASN A 251 0.32 -39.08 -4.11
C ASN A 251 1.47 -38.52 -3.26
N LEU A 252 1.39 -37.20 -2.88
CA LEU A 252 2.38 -36.60 -2.03
C LEU A 252 2.31 -37.14 -0.60
N GLN A 253 1.11 -37.47 -0.11
CA GLN A 253 0.92 -38.14 1.18
C GLN A 253 1.57 -39.51 1.19
N THR A 254 1.49 -40.27 0.08
CA THR A 254 2.13 -41.60 -0.05
C THR A 254 3.65 -41.45 -0.01
N ILE A 255 4.22 -40.49 -0.78
CA ILE A 255 5.66 -40.23 -0.79
C ILE A 255 6.15 -39.80 0.61
N ALA A 256 5.38 -38.97 1.31
CA ALA A 256 5.70 -38.55 2.67
C ALA A 256 5.72 -39.69 3.69
N LYS A 257 4.92 -40.74 3.50
CA LYS A 257 4.93 -41.97 4.35
C LYS A 257 6.13 -42.87 4.06
N GLU A 258 6.65 -42.84 2.85
CA GLU A 258 7.79 -43.67 2.42
C GLU A 258 9.14 -42.96 2.69
N GLY A 259 9.11 -41.65 2.91
CA GLY A 259 10.29 -40.83 3.14
C GLY A 259 10.35 -40.18 4.53
N ILE A 260 11.11 -39.12 4.63
CA ILE A 260 11.17 -38.27 5.84
C ILE A 260 10.30 -37.06 5.62
N PHE A 261 9.31 -36.85 6.47
CA PHE A 261 8.43 -35.70 6.46
C PHE A 261 8.74 -34.80 7.65
N PHE A 262 9.17 -33.55 7.34
CA PHE A 262 9.46 -32.55 8.35
C PHE A 262 8.18 -31.72 8.60
N SER A 263 7.51 -31.96 9.71
CA SER A 263 6.22 -31.33 10.05
C SER A 263 6.34 -29.93 10.66
N ASN A 264 7.52 -29.56 11.15
CA ASN A 264 7.77 -28.31 11.88
C ASN A 264 8.70 -27.35 11.12
N ILE A 265 8.58 -27.30 9.81
CA ILE A 265 9.31 -26.31 9.00
C ILE A 265 8.39 -25.11 8.76
N TYR A 266 8.92 -23.93 9.06
CA TYR A 266 8.24 -22.66 8.87
C TYR A 266 8.99 -21.81 7.86
N ALA A 267 8.26 -21.12 7.00
CA ALA A 267 8.86 -20.14 6.10
C ALA A 267 9.41 -18.94 6.89
N THR A 268 10.56 -18.44 6.50
CA THR A 268 11.18 -17.24 7.10
C THR A 268 10.49 -15.93 6.69
N GLY A 269 9.64 -15.97 5.67
CA GLY A 269 8.89 -14.84 5.16
C GLY A 269 7.58 -15.28 4.52
N ASN A 270 6.73 -14.31 4.22
CA ASN A 270 5.45 -14.50 3.56
C ASN A 270 5.50 -14.39 2.03
N ARG A 271 6.70 -14.21 1.46
CA ARG A 271 6.96 -14.10 0.01
C ARG A 271 8.22 -14.86 -0.36
N SER A 272 8.26 -15.37 -1.59
CA SER A 272 9.41 -16.10 -2.15
C SER A 272 10.52 -15.22 -2.73
N ASP A 273 10.35 -13.91 -2.72
CA ASP A 273 11.28 -12.91 -3.25
C ASP A 273 12.25 -12.34 -2.19
N ARG A 274 12.29 -12.97 -1.00
CA ARG A 274 13.18 -12.59 0.11
C ARG A 274 13.94 -13.77 0.64
#